data_257352c23e679708296cdd37bc5ad244
#
_entry.id   257352c23e679708296cdd37bc5ad244
#
_cell.length_a   1.000
_cell.length_b   1.000
_cell.length_c   1.000
_cell.angle_alpha   90.00
_cell.angle_beta   90.00
_cell.angle_gamma   90.00
#
_symmetry.space_group_name_H-M   'P 1'
#
loop_
_entity.id
_entity.type
_entity.pdbx_description
1 polymer ?
#
loop_
_entity_poly.entity_id
_entity_poly.type
_entity_poly.pdbx_seq_one_letter_code
_entity_poly.pdbx_strand_id
1 'polypeptide(L)'
;MIKHLPMDIIEFAEQLNTEIKSEIDKNGIEDEQVWKENYKTELASRIIDYMIDNGEVGAPDLCRFQKTKARLTAYDYNSEAESLDLFYLIKADTIAGIINREKIHKGFEYLVTFYNEAMESKLFRGQSIDINDEISEVADLIKSTKGKINQLRLYIITDGLTEPSSIPEAEESEEDELLYEYNVWDIQRLFQQNQINSGKTKVEIDFQNLFKRELQCIKMIDDNPTVDSYLTIIPGTILASIYKRYSQALLEKNVRTFLQFKGKVNKNIRKTLREQPNMFFSYNNGISTTASKVEIREMGRASFITKIYDWQIVNGGQTTASIAALINDKKVDLSLVYVPMKLSVIHDKSNYNSIVKDISTYANSQTAIKNSDFSANDPYLVELEHLSRSVFIPGNSYYSGSKWFFERMRGQYLDCKEQLNKVDSDAFVRTYPKEHKITKTDIAK
;
A
#
# COMPACT_ATOMS: atom_id res chain seq x y z
N MET A 1 23.75 -2.40 -26.39
CA MET A 1 23.39 -3.53 -27.28
C MET A 1 21.93 -3.88 -26.96
N ILE A 2 20.98 -3.24 -27.68
CA ILE A 2 19.52 -3.42 -27.48
C ILE A 2 19.18 -4.78 -28.10
N LYS A 3 19.07 -5.80 -27.26
CA LYS A 3 18.46 -7.07 -27.66
C LYS A 3 17.01 -6.81 -28.03
N HIS A 4 16.55 -7.41 -29.14
CA HIS A 4 15.19 -7.35 -29.65
C HIS A 4 14.16 -7.20 -28.50
N LEU A 5 13.42 -6.09 -28.53
CA LEU A 5 12.24 -5.92 -27.71
C LEU A 5 11.29 -7.10 -27.93
N PRO A 6 10.69 -7.65 -26.90
CA PRO A 6 9.61 -8.61 -27.06
C PRO A 6 8.52 -7.97 -27.92
N MET A 7 8.04 -8.68 -28.94
CA MET A 7 6.99 -8.22 -29.85
C MET A 7 5.75 -7.72 -29.08
N ASP A 8 5.49 -8.35 -27.94
CA ASP A 8 4.38 -8.05 -27.05
C ASP A 8 4.39 -6.62 -26.42
N ILE A 9 5.59 -6.02 -26.19
CA ILE A 9 5.67 -4.65 -25.64
C ILE A 9 5.35 -3.62 -26.71
N ILE A 10 5.79 -3.83 -27.93
CA ILE A 10 5.51 -2.95 -29.05
C ILE A 10 4.02 -2.97 -29.35
N GLU A 11 3.42 -4.16 -29.41
CA GLU A 11 1.99 -4.34 -29.62
C GLU A 11 1.16 -3.65 -28.52
N PHE A 12 1.57 -3.80 -27.27
CA PHE A 12 0.92 -3.10 -26.15
C PHE A 12 1.03 -1.57 -26.28
N ALA A 13 2.20 -1.05 -26.66
CA ALA A 13 2.42 0.38 -26.84
C ALA A 13 1.59 0.94 -28.02
N GLU A 14 1.45 0.17 -29.11
CA GLU A 14 0.60 0.50 -30.25
C GLU A 14 -0.87 0.50 -29.87
N GLN A 15 -1.32 -0.49 -29.09
CA GLN A 15 -2.67 -0.55 -28.57
C GLN A 15 -2.99 0.65 -27.69
N LEU A 16 -2.14 0.96 -26.70
CA LEU A 16 -2.28 2.13 -25.82
C LEU A 16 -2.38 3.43 -26.62
N ASN A 17 -1.48 3.62 -27.59
CA ASN A 17 -1.49 4.80 -28.48
C ASN A 17 -2.78 4.90 -29.30
N THR A 18 -3.31 3.77 -29.80
CA THR A 18 -4.54 3.72 -30.58
C THR A 18 -5.76 4.06 -29.71
N GLU A 19 -5.82 3.54 -28.50
CA GLU A 19 -6.89 3.83 -27.54
C GLU A 19 -6.92 5.33 -27.20
N ILE A 20 -5.77 5.94 -26.89
CA ILE A 20 -5.65 7.37 -26.58
C ILE A 20 -6.10 8.23 -27.75
N LYS A 21 -5.64 7.93 -28.98
CA LYS A 21 -6.05 8.66 -30.18
C LYS A 21 -7.54 8.57 -30.42
N SER A 22 -8.10 7.36 -30.30
CA SER A 22 -9.54 7.14 -30.48
C SER A 22 -10.37 7.94 -29.48
N GLU A 23 -9.91 8.14 -28.26
CA GLU A 23 -10.62 8.94 -27.26
C GLU A 23 -10.59 10.43 -27.58
N ILE A 24 -9.46 10.94 -28.06
CA ILE A 24 -9.30 12.36 -28.41
C ILE A 24 -10.05 12.70 -29.71
N ASP A 25 -10.01 11.82 -30.70
CA ASP A 25 -10.64 12.02 -32.00
C ASP A 25 -12.18 12.09 -31.89
N LYS A 26 -12.79 11.45 -30.88
CA LYS A 26 -14.22 11.60 -30.57
C LYS A 26 -14.62 13.04 -30.23
N ASN A 27 -13.68 13.87 -29.76
CA ASN A 27 -13.92 15.25 -29.36
C ASN A 27 -13.84 16.25 -30.53
N GLY A 28 -13.53 15.80 -31.77
CA GLY A 28 -13.54 16.61 -32.99
C GLY A 28 -12.55 17.79 -32.97
N ILE A 29 -11.37 17.62 -32.38
CA ILE A 29 -10.35 18.68 -32.24
C ILE A 29 -9.60 18.84 -33.57
N GLU A 30 -9.77 19.98 -34.22
CA GLU A 30 -9.12 20.29 -35.51
C GLU A 30 -7.72 20.95 -35.34
N ASP A 31 -7.47 21.65 -34.20
CA ASP A 31 -6.21 22.29 -33.96
C ASP A 31 -5.14 21.28 -33.56
N GLU A 32 -4.07 21.16 -34.33
CA GLU A 32 -2.98 20.21 -34.13
C GLU A 32 -2.25 20.42 -32.78
N GLN A 33 -2.10 21.67 -32.34
CA GLN A 33 -1.41 21.98 -31.09
C GLN A 33 -2.29 21.56 -29.89
N VAL A 34 -3.59 21.88 -29.94
CA VAL A 34 -4.56 21.46 -28.91
C VAL A 34 -4.67 19.94 -28.86
N TRP A 35 -4.68 19.29 -30.03
CA TRP A 35 -4.68 17.82 -30.13
C TRP A 35 -3.45 17.20 -29.44
N LYS A 36 -2.24 17.71 -29.73
CA LYS A 36 -0.99 17.23 -29.10
C LYS A 36 -0.98 17.41 -27.59
N GLU A 37 -1.56 18.51 -27.11
CA GLU A 37 -1.64 18.76 -25.66
C GLU A 37 -2.65 17.83 -25.00
N ASN A 38 -3.83 17.59 -25.61
CA ASN A 38 -4.81 16.65 -25.11
C ASN A 38 -4.27 15.21 -25.13
N TYR A 39 -3.47 14.86 -26.17
CA TYR A 39 -2.79 13.56 -26.20
C TYR A 39 -1.86 13.36 -24.99
N LYS A 40 -1.08 14.38 -24.63
CA LYS A 40 -0.19 14.29 -23.46
C LYS A 40 -0.97 14.18 -22.15
N THR A 41 -2.07 14.90 -22.03
CA THR A 41 -2.93 14.86 -20.85
C THR A 41 -3.57 13.48 -20.70
N GLU A 42 -4.14 12.93 -21.76
CA GLU A 42 -4.75 11.59 -21.75
C GLU A 42 -3.70 10.50 -21.49
N LEU A 43 -2.51 10.61 -22.10
CA LEU A 43 -1.40 9.68 -21.85
C LEU A 43 -0.98 9.71 -20.37
N ALA A 44 -0.85 10.91 -19.80
CA ALA A 44 -0.51 11.04 -18.37
C ALA A 44 -1.60 10.44 -17.48
N SER A 45 -2.87 10.72 -17.77
CA SER A 45 -4.02 10.14 -17.06
C SER A 45 -3.98 8.61 -17.08
N ARG A 46 -3.81 8.00 -18.26
CA ARG A 46 -3.74 6.54 -18.41
C ARG A 46 -2.58 5.93 -17.62
N ILE A 47 -1.39 6.54 -17.66
CA ILE A 47 -0.25 6.04 -16.89
C ILE A 47 -0.54 6.16 -15.39
N ILE A 48 -1.09 7.28 -14.94
CA ILE A 48 -1.45 7.51 -13.54
C ILE A 48 -2.52 6.51 -13.08
N ASP A 49 -3.53 6.23 -13.91
CA ASP A 49 -4.54 5.19 -13.61
C ASP A 49 -3.89 3.82 -13.38
N TYR A 50 -2.92 3.42 -14.23
CA TYR A 50 -2.13 2.21 -13.99
C TYR A 50 -1.36 2.27 -12.66
N MET A 51 -0.84 3.44 -12.28
CA MET A 51 -0.12 3.61 -11.01
C MET A 51 -1.07 3.54 -9.81
N ILE A 52 -2.27 4.12 -9.91
CA ILE A 52 -3.33 4.04 -8.88
C ILE A 52 -3.81 2.60 -8.74
N ASP A 53 -4.16 1.94 -9.84
CA ASP A 53 -4.65 0.55 -9.85
C ASP A 53 -3.63 -0.41 -9.23
N ASN A 54 -2.36 -0.04 -9.26
CA ASN A 54 -1.27 -0.81 -8.70
C ASN A 54 -0.85 -0.34 -7.29
N GLY A 55 -1.51 0.67 -6.73
CA GLY A 55 -1.23 1.18 -5.37
C GLY A 55 0.15 1.82 -5.21
N GLU A 56 0.74 2.30 -6.31
CA GLU A 56 2.01 3.03 -6.28
C GLU A 56 1.81 4.45 -5.77
N VAL A 57 0.70 5.06 -6.16
CA VAL A 57 0.30 6.41 -5.78
C VAL A 57 -1.15 6.43 -5.30
N GLY A 58 -1.55 7.51 -4.62
CA GLY A 58 -2.90 7.68 -4.10
C GLY A 58 -3.89 8.10 -5.18
N ALA A 59 -4.11 9.38 -5.30
CA ALA A 59 -5.01 9.99 -6.28
C ALA A 59 -4.38 11.27 -6.84
N PRO A 60 -3.34 11.17 -7.69
CA PRO A 60 -2.68 12.33 -8.26
C PRO A 60 -3.64 13.21 -9.06
N ASP A 61 -3.62 14.50 -8.80
CA ASP A 61 -4.33 15.50 -9.58
C ASP A 61 -3.49 15.93 -10.78
N LEU A 62 -4.08 15.87 -11.97
CA LEU A 62 -3.44 16.39 -13.19
C LEU A 62 -3.38 17.90 -13.11
N CYS A 63 -2.17 18.45 -13.14
CA CYS A 63 -1.93 19.89 -13.03
C CYS A 63 -0.72 20.26 -13.87
N ARG A 64 -0.99 20.87 -15.04
CA ARG A 64 0.06 21.11 -16.01
C ARG A 64 0.72 22.47 -15.84
N PHE A 65 2.03 22.44 -15.63
CA PHE A 65 2.87 23.64 -15.59
C PHE A 65 4.10 23.48 -16.50
N GLN A 66 4.42 24.52 -17.28
CA GLN A 66 5.55 24.47 -18.18
C GLN A 66 6.25 25.84 -18.26
N LYS A 67 7.42 25.91 -17.67
CA LYS A 67 8.41 26.99 -17.85
C LYS A 67 9.73 26.41 -18.37
N THR A 68 10.68 27.26 -18.68
CA THR A 68 11.98 26.85 -19.24
C THR A 68 12.72 25.86 -18.34
N LYS A 69 12.68 26.07 -17.01
CA LYS A 69 13.42 25.28 -16.03
C LYS A 69 12.55 24.52 -15.02
N ALA A 70 11.24 24.80 -14.96
CA ALA A 70 10.32 24.17 -14.03
C ALA A 70 9.11 23.62 -14.78
N ARG A 71 8.77 22.36 -14.57
CA ARG A 71 7.66 21.67 -15.23
C ARG A 71 6.98 20.72 -14.27
N LEU A 72 5.67 20.56 -14.43
CA LEU A 72 4.83 19.63 -13.67
C LEU A 72 3.76 19.06 -14.61
N THR A 73 3.33 17.82 -14.38
CA THR A 73 2.21 17.19 -15.08
C THR A 73 1.10 16.80 -14.12
N ALA A 74 1.46 16.35 -12.92
CA ALA A 74 0.52 15.98 -11.86
C ALA A 74 1.22 16.05 -10.50
N TYR A 75 0.43 16.03 -9.43
CA TYR A 75 0.94 15.98 -8.05
C TYR A 75 0.00 15.16 -7.17
N ASP A 76 0.51 14.62 -6.07
CA ASP A 76 -0.27 14.01 -4.99
C ASP A 76 0.36 14.34 -3.64
N TYR A 77 -0.47 14.71 -2.68
CA TYR A 77 -0.02 14.97 -1.31
C TYR A 77 -0.66 13.98 -0.35
N ASN A 78 0.15 13.15 0.26
CA ASN A 78 -0.29 12.20 1.26
C ASN A 78 0.14 12.64 2.66
N SER A 79 -0.78 13.25 3.41
CA SER A 79 -0.54 13.71 4.78
C SER A 79 -0.27 12.57 5.78
N GLU A 80 -0.77 11.36 5.52
CA GLU A 80 -0.54 10.21 6.38
C GLU A 80 0.84 9.56 6.15
N ALA A 81 1.28 9.54 4.90
CA ALA A 81 2.62 9.08 4.52
C ALA A 81 3.68 10.17 4.72
N GLU A 82 3.28 11.41 5.02
CA GLU A 82 4.16 12.60 5.10
C GLU A 82 4.98 12.74 3.80
N SER A 83 4.35 12.51 2.63
CA SER A 83 4.98 12.55 1.32
C SER A 83 4.28 13.48 0.34
N LEU A 84 5.08 14.07 -0.54
CA LEU A 84 4.62 14.81 -1.71
C LEU A 84 5.16 14.14 -2.97
N ASP A 85 4.27 13.85 -3.91
CA ASP A 85 4.59 13.21 -5.18
C ASP A 85 4.46 14.24 -6.30
N LEU A 86 5.48 14.37 -7.12
CA LEU A 86 5.48 15.26 -8.28
C LEU A 86 5.77 14.45 -9.55
N PHE A 87 4.99 14.70 -10.61
CA PHE A 87 5.04 13.94 -11.86
C PHE A 87 5.40 14.82 -13.04
N TYR A 88 6.26 14.30 -13.92
CA TYR A 88 6.53 14.92 -15.21
C TYR A 88 6.44 13.89 -16.34
N LEU A 89 5.64 14.18 -17.37
CA LEU A 89 5.51 13.34 -18.56
C LEU A 89 6.59 13.67 -19.59
N ILE A 90 7.33 12.64 -19.98
CA ILE A 90 8.22 12.67 -21.15
C ILE A 90 7.61 11.78 -22.24
N LYS A 91 7.04 12.39 -23.28
CA LYS A 91 6.55 11.63 -24.45
C LYS A 91 7.71 11.16 -25.30
N ALA A 92 7.68 9.88 -25.72
CA ALA A 92 8.65 9.34 -26.65
C ALA A 92 8.41 9.90 -28.08
N ASP A 93 9.51 10.01 -28.85
CA ASP A 93 9.46 10.48 -30.22
C ASP A 93 8.82 9.45 -31.17
N THR A 94 8.95 8.17 -30.83
CA THR A 94 8.36 7.01 -31.54
C THR A 94 7.69 6.07 -30.56
N ILE A 95 6.83 5.17 -31.04
CA ILE A 95 6.17 4.14 -30.21
C ILE A 95 7.25 3.30 -29.51
N ALA A 96 7.14 3.20 -28.18
CA ALA A 96 8.12 2.56 -27.33
C ALA A 96 9.56 3.03 -27.58
N GLY A 97 9.76 4.28 -28.01
CA GLY A 97 11.08 4.85 -28.30
C GLY A 97 11.92 4.99 -27.05
N ILE A 98 13.24 4.96 -27.22
CA ILE A 98 14.17 5.04 -26.09
C ILE A 98 14.27 6.48 -25.59
N ILE A 99 14.06 6.67 -24.29
CA ILE A 99 14.31 7.92 -23.59
C ILE A 99 15.73 7.84 -23.00
N ASN A 100 16.61 8.71 -23.48
CA ASN A 100 17.99 8.73 -23.03
C ASN A 100 18.13 9.27 -21.60
N ARG A 101 19.24 8.94 -20.96
CA ARG A 101 19.56 9.34 -19.58
C ARG A 101 19.47 10.85 -19.37
N GLU A 102 19.94 11.65 -20.34
CA GLU A 102 19.94 13.11 -20.24
C GLU A 102 18.52 13.68 -20.13
N LYS A 103 17.57 13.17 -20.97
CA LYS A 103 16.15 13.57 -20.91
C LYS A 103 15.54 13.22 -19.56
N ILE A 104 15.87 12.04 -18.99
CA ILE A 104 15.39 11.59 -17.68
C ILE A 104 15.90 12.50 -16.55
N HIS A 105 17.22 12.73 -16.49
CA HIS A 105 17.83 13.61 -15.49
C HIS A 105 17.26 15.03 -15.56
N LYS A 106 17.14 15.58 -16.77
CA LYS A 106 16.54 16.89 -16.98
C LYS A 106 15.07 16.93 -16.55
N GLY A 107 14.33 15.84 -16.70
CA GLY A 107 12.98 15.70 -16.19
C GLY A 107 12.92 15.83 -14.66
N PHE A 108 13.82 15.16 -13.95
CA PHE A 108 13.93 15.28 -12.50
C PHE A 108 14.35 16.70 -12.07
N GLU A 109 15.31 17.31 -12.76
CA GLU A 109 15.70 18.71 -12.51
C GLU A 109 14.51 19.67 -12.64
N TYR A 110 13.60 19.46 -13.60
CA TYR A 110 12.39 20.27 -13.73
C TYR A 110 11.47 20.15 -12.52
N LEU A 111 11.30 18.96 -11.96
CA LEU A 111 10.47 18.71 -10.78
C LEU A 111 11.10 19.31 -9.52
N VAL A 112 12.40 19.13 -9.32
CA VAL A 112 13.15 19.73 -8.19
C VAL A 112 13.09 21.27 -8.27
N THR A 113 13.29 21.82 -9.47
CA THR A 113 13.20 23.28 -9.66
C THR A 113 11.78 23.78 -9.38
N PHE A 114 10.74 23.05 -9.82
CA PHE A 114 9.36 23.40 -9.53
C PHE A 114 9.11 23.42 -8.02
N TYR A 115 9.52 22.40 -7.29
CA TYR A 115 9.39 22.35 -5.83
C TYR A 115 10.09 23.53 -5.15
N ASN A 116 11.35 23.77 -5.48
CA ASN A 116 12.13 24.85 -4.86
C ASN A 116 11.56 26.23 -5.19
N GLU A 117 11.17 26.50 -6.45
CA GLU A 117 10.55 27.77 -6.83
C GLU A 117 9.19 27.99 -6.14
N ALA A 118 8.40 26.92 -5.94
CA ALA A 118 7.16 26.97 -5.18
C ALA A 118 7.42 27.33 -3.71
N MET A 119 8.36 26.64 -3.06
CA MET A 119 8.77 26.89 -1.68
C MET A 119 9.24 28.33 -1.47
N GLU A 120 10.01 28.89 -2.40
CA GLU A 120 10.56 30.25 -2.33
C GLU A 120 9.62 31.33 -2.85
N SER A 121 8.38 31.01 -3.24
CA SER A 121 7.42 31.95 -3.87
C SER A 121 7.95 32.64 -5.15
N LYS A 122 8.81 31.93 -5.90
CA LYS A 122 9.43 32.43 -7.13
C LYS A 122 8.71 31.99 -8.39
N LEU A 123 7.81 30.99 -8.29
CA LEU A 123 7.16 30.33 -9.42
C LEU A 123 6.42 31.32 -10.35
N PHE A 124 5.86 32.39 -9.81
CA PHE A 124 5.05 33.39 -10.54
C PHE A 124 5.71 34.77 -10.68
N ARG A 125 7.00 34.91 -10.43
CA ARG A 125 7.66 36.19 -10.57
C ARG A 125 7.47 36.79 -11.96
N GLY A 126 6.82 37.94 -12.04
CA GLY A 126 6.58 38.66 -13.28
C GLY A 126 5.31 38.30 -14.05
N GLN A 127 4.44 37.51 -13.48
CA GLN A 127 3.11 37.18 -14.04
C GLN A 127 1.99 37.63 -13.10
N SER A 128 0.87 38.12 -13.66
CA SER A 128 -0.38 38.28 -12.91
C SER A 128 -0.97 36.90 -12.69
N ILE A 129 -1.16 36.52 -11.43
CA ILE A 129 -1.73 35.21 -11.04
C ILE A 129 -3.24 35.40 -10.99
N ASP A 130 -3.98 34.52 -11.67
CA ASP A 130 -5.41 34.37 -11.42
C ASP A 130 -5.56 33.54 -10.14
N ILE A 131 -6.38 34.00 -9.18
CA ILE A 131 -6.56 33.36 -7.86
C ILE A 131 -7.18 31.96 -7.98
N ASN A 132 -7.77 31.63 -9.13
CA ASN A 132 -8.35 30.32 -9.45
C ASN A 132 -7.43 29.41 -10.29
N ASP A 133 -6.15 29.74 -10.39
CA ASP A 133 -5.20 28.92 -11.14
C ASP A 133 -4.79 27.69 -10.29
N GLU A 134 -5.02 26.48 -10.81
CA GLU A 134 -4.63 25.19 -10.21
C GLU A 134 -3.16 25.17 -9.74
N ILE A 135 -2.28 25.86 -10.49
CA ILE A 135 -0.86 25.95 -10.13
C ILE A 135 -0.62 26.78 -8.88
N SER A 136 -1.44 27.81 -8.64
CA SER A 136 -1.36 28.60 -7.42
C SER A 136 -1.74 27.76 -6.21
N GLU A 137 -2.77 26.92 -6.33
CA GLU A 137 -3.19 25.98 -5.28
C GLU A 137 -2.09 24.98 -4.95
N VAL A 138 -1.43 24.40 -5.98
CA VAL A 138 -0.29 23.49 -5.78
C VAL A 138 0.88 24.19 -5.10
N ALA A 139 1.21 25.43 -5.52
CA ALA A 139 2.30 26.17 -4.90
C ALA A 139 2.02 26.50 -3.43
N ASP A 140 0.78 26.84 -3.09
CA ASP A 140 0.37 27.10 -1.71
C ASP A 140 0.32 25.79 -0.88
N LEU A 141 -0.12 24.69 -1.48
CA LEU A 141 -0.03 23.36 -0.87
C LEU A 141 1.42 23.03 -0.52
N ILE A 142 2.36 23.14 -1.48
CA ILE A 142 3.78 22.87 -1.27
C ILE A 142 4.33 23.68 -0.10
N LYS A 143 4.04 25.00 -0.04
CA LYS A 143 4.46 25.86 1.08
C LYS A 143 3.87 25.39 2.41
N SER A 144 2.60 24.95 2.40
CA SER A 144 1.90 24.50 3.61
C SER A 144 2.44 23.17 4.13
N THR A 145 3.15 22.40 3.29
CA THR A 145 3.76 21.10 3.65
C THR A 145 5.14 21.23 4.26
N LYS A 146 5.72 22.45 4.32
CA LYS A 146 7.03 22.69 4.92
C LYS A 146 7.11 22.13 6.34
N GLY A 147 8.05 21.23 6.59
CA GLY A 147 8.20 20.54 7.89
C GLY A 147 7.11 19.53 8.23
N LYS A 148 6.21 19.21 7.27
CA LYS A 148 5.15 18.20 7.42
C LYS A 148 5.37 16.98 6.55
N ILE A 149 6.24 17.07 5.56
CA ILE A 149 6.65 15.95 4.71
C ILE A 149 8.06 15.52 5.08
N ASN A 150 8.31 14.22 5.00
CA ASN A 150 9.63 13.61 5.19
C ASN A 150 10.18 13.09 3.85
N GLN A 151 9.33 13.05 2.81
CA GLN A 151 9.65 12.40 1.55
C GLN A 151 9.09 13.19 0.38
N LEU A 152 9.98 13.49 -0.59
CA LEU A 152 9.62 14.05 -1.88
C LEU A 152 9.86 12.99 -2.95
N ARG A 153 8.77 12.42 -3.50
CA ARG A 153 8.84 11.39 -4.55
C ARG A 153 8.67 12.02 -5.91
N LEU A 154 9.68 11.90 -6.74
CA LEU A 154 9.74 12.48 -8.08
C LEU A 154 9.50 11.36 -9.11
N TYR A 155 8.49 11.54 -9.95
CA TYR A 155 8.08 10.57 -10.93
C TYR A 155 8.26 11.08 -12.36
N ILE A 156 9.08 10.39 -13.14
CA ILE A 156 9.05 10.53 -14.61
C ILE A 156 8.13 9.44 -15.15
N ILE A 157 7.10 9.84 -15.87
CA ILE A 157 6.16 8.95 -16.56
C ILE A 157 6.37 9.04 -18.06
N THR A 158 6.34 7.93 -18.79
CA THR A 158 6.63 7.93 -20.24
C THR A 158 6.06 6.72 -20.97
N ASP A 159 5.66 6.92 -22.22
CA ASP A 159 5.32 5.87 -23.20
C ASP A 159 6.55 5.28 -23.91
N GLY A 160 7.74 5.73 -23.54
CA GLY A 160 9.01 5.23 -24.03
C GLY A 160 9.64 4.19 -23.12
N LEU A 161 10.80 3.70 -23.52
CA LEU A 161 11.67 2.78 -22.77
C LEU A 161 12.81 3.52 -22.10
N THR A 162 13.16 3.10 -20.90
CA THR A 162 14.25 3.68 -20.15
C THR A 162 15.25 2.62 -19.71
N GLU A 163 16.51 3.01 -19.48
CA GLU A 163 17.51 2.14 -18.88
C GLU A 163 17.47 2.32 -17.34
N PRO A 164 17.47 1.23 -16.55
CA PRO A 164 17.49 1.31 -15.07
C PRO A 164 18.66 2.16 -14.52
N SER A 165 19.80 2.17 -15.21
CA SER A 165 20.97 3.00 -14.87
C SER A 165 20.74 4.51 -15.05
N SER A 166 19.62 4.90 -15.68
CA SER A 166 19.25 6.31 -15.87
C SER A 166 18.55 6.92 -14.65
N ILE A 167 18.16 6.11 -13.67
CA ILE A 167 17.45 6.57 -12.48
C ILE A 167 18.47 6.91 -11.40
N PRO A 168 18.48 8.14 -10.83
CA PRO A 168 19.33 8.49 -9.71
C PRO A 168 19.01 7.63 -8.47
N GLU A 169 20.02 7.45 -7.62
CA GLU A 169 19.78 6.87 -6.29
C GLU A 169 19.04 7.88 -5.40
N ALA A 170 18.25 7.37 -4.47
CA ALA A 170 17.58 8.22 -3.48
C ALA A 170 18.63 8.94 -2.62
N GLU A 171 18.40 10.21 -2.32
CA GLU A 171 19.30 11.05 -1.54
C GLU A 171 18.55 11.80 -0.42
N GLU A 172 19.20 11.95 0.73
CA GLU A 172 18.69 12.76 1.84
C GLU A 172 19.30 14.15 1.74
N SER A 173 18.46 15.18 1.64
CA SER A 173 18.92 16.56 1.63
C SER A 173 19.35 16.99 3.04
N GLU A 174 20.54 17.55 3.18
CA GLU A 174 21.04 18.08 4.46
C GLU A 174 20.35 19.39 4.87
N GLU A 175 19.75 20.12 3.90
CA GLU A 175 19.17 21.45 4.16
C GLU A 175 17.74 21.37 4.74
N ASP A 176 16.93 20.44 4.27
CA ASP A 176 15.51 20.35 4.61
C ASP A 176 15.10 19.00 5.23
N GLU A 177 16.05 18.10 5.46
CA GLU A 177 15.85 16.76 6.03
C GLU A 177 14.85 15.90 5.22
N LEU A 178 14.68 16.20 3.92
CA LEU A 178 13.81 15.47 3.01
C LEU A 178 14.55 14.33 2.31
N LEU A 179 13.89 13.18 2.21
CA LEU A 179 14.32 12.10 1.35
C LEU A 179 13.78 12.31 -0.06
N TYR A 180 14.66 12.54 -1.02
CA TYR A 180 14.33 12.62 -2.43
C TYR A 180 14.36 11.21 -3.03
N GLU A 181 13.22 10.74 -3.54
CA GLU A 181 13.12 9.47 -4.25
C GLU A 181 12.83 9.69 -5.73
N TYR A 182 13.62 9.05 -6.59
CA TYR A 182 13.52 9.16 -8.04
C TYR A 182 12.90 7.90 -8.63
N ASN A 183 11.81 8.05 -9.34
CA ASN A 183 11.03 6.95 -9.90
C ASN A 183 10.76 7.16 -11.40
N VAL A 184 10.84 6.07 -12.18
CA VAL A 184 10.46 6.11 -13.60
C VAL A 184 9.41 5.04 -13.86
N TRP A 185 8.32 5.47 -14.49
CA TRP A 185 7.28 4.60 -15.01
C TRP A 185 7.28 4.65 -16.53
N ASP A 186 7.93 3.66 -17.14
CA ASP A 186 8.07 3.51 -18.57
C ASP A 186 7.12 2.46 -19.16
N ILE A 187 7.08 2.36 -20.49
CA ILE A 187 6.18 1.44 -21.17
C ILE A 187 6.44 -0.03 -20.82
N GLN A 188 7.68 -0.40 -20.47
CA GLN A 188 8.01 -1.76 -20.02
C GLN A 188 7.35 -2.05 -18.69
N ARG A 189 7.39 -1.10 -17.74
CA ARG A 189 6.75 -1.24 -16.43
C ARG A 189 5.22 -1.29 -16.58
N LEU A 190 4.64 -0.46 -17.44
CA LEU A 190 3.20 -0.49 -17.76
C LEU A 190 2.79 -1.83 -18.35
N PHE A 191 3.54 -2.35 -19.31
CA PHE A 191 3.28 -3.66 -19.90
C PHE A 191 3.33 -4.78 -18.86
N GLN A 192 4.35 -4.78 -18.00
CA GLN A 192 4.45 -5.77 -16.90
C GLN A 192 3.23 -5.69 -15.99
N GLN A 193 2.77 -4.49 -15.64
CA GLN A 193 1.58 -4.33 -14.81
C GLN A 193 0.30 -4.79 -15.53
N ASN A 194 0.16 -4.51 -16.81
CA ASN A 194 -0.96 -5.02 -17.61
C ASN A 194 -0.99 -6.56 -17.66
N GLN A 195 0.15 -7.21 -17.82
CA GLN A 195 0.28 -8.68 -17.76
C GLN A 195 -0.14 -9.22 -16.37
N ILE A 196 0.26 -8.53 -15.31
CA ILE A 196 -0.11 -8.87 -13.93
C ILE A 196 -1.63 -8.73 -13.74
N ASN A 197 -2.22 -7.61 -14.17
CA ASN A 197 -3.65 -7.33 -14.02
C ASN A 197 -4.52 -8.29 -14.84
N SER A 198 -4.02 -8.76 -15.98
CA SER A 198 -4.68 -9.78 -16.81
C SER A 198 -4.53 -11.22 -16.27
N GLY A 199 -3.83 -11.42 -15.14
CA GLY A 199 -3.61 -12.73 -14.53
C GLY A 199 -2.66 -13.64 -15.32
N LYS A 200 -1.91 -13.09 -16.27
CA LYS A 200 -0.97 -13.85 -17.12
C LYS A 200 0.39 -14.10 -16.46
N THR A 201 0.75 -13.31 -15.45
CA THR A 201 2.04 -13.46 -14.76
C THR A 201 1.90 -14.39 -13.56
N LYS A 202 2.58 -15.53 -13.61
CA LYS A 202 2.70 -16.47 -12.50
C LYS A 202 4.01 -16.23 -11.76
N VAL A 203 3.94 -16.10 -10.44
CA VAL A 203 5.13 -15.91 -9.61
C VAL A 203 5.69 -17.26 -9.19
N GLU A 204 6.86 -17.59 -9.71
CA GLU A 204 7.60 -18.79 -9.34
C GLU A 204 8.91 -18.40 -8.64
N ILE A 205 9.14 -18.94 -7.45
CA ILE A 205 10.33 -18.66 -6.64
C ILE A 205 11.11 -19.94 -6.40
N ASP A 206 12.31 -20.02 -6.93
CA ASP A 206 13.30 -21.04 -6.60
C ASP A 206 14.28 -20.44 -5.58
N PHE A 207 14.07 -20.77 -4.30
CA PHE A 207 14.85 -20.19 -3.20
C PHE A 207 16.32 -20.60 -3.25
N GLN A 208 16.61 -21.86 -3.64
CA GLN A 208 17.98 -22.34 -3.73
C GLN A 208 18.76 -21.65 -4.84
N ASN A 209 18.15 -21.48 -6.02
CA ASN A 209 18.81 -20.84 -7.14
C ASN A 209 18.98 -19.33 -6.94
N LEU A 210 17.93 -18.65 -6.44
CA LEU A 210 17.91 -17.19 -6.32
C LEU A 210 18.68 -16.68 -5.10
N PHE A 211 18.58 -17.39 -3.95
CA PHE A 211 19.05 -16.88 -2.66
C PHE A 211 20.06 -17.81 -1.99
N LYS A 212 20.40 -18.96 -2.58
CA LYS A 212 21.25 -19.98 -2.00
C LYS A 212 20.80 -20.45 -0.60
N ARG A 213 19.51 -20.37 -0.36
CA ARG A 213 18.86 -20.65 0.93
C ARG A 213 17.50 -21.27 0.70
N GLU A 214 17.13 -22.21 1.55
CA GLU A 214 15.80 -22.83 1.60
C GLU A 214 15.07 -22.35 2.87
N LEU A 215 13.75 -22.41 2.88
CA LEU A 215 12.95 -22.01 4.03
C LEU A 215 12.52 -23.22 4.83
N GLN A 216 13.04 -23.36 6.06
CA GLN A 216 12.55 -24.42 6.95
C GLN A 216 11.07 -24.22 7.24
N CYS A 217 10.28 -25.30 7.15
CA CYS A 217 8.84 -25.23 7.34
C CYS A 217 8.32 -26.39 8.21
N ILE A 218 7.12 -26.16 8.73
CA ILE A 218 6.32 -27.15 9.42
C ILE A 218 5.03 -27.32 8.62
N LYS A 219 4.75 -28.55 8.17
CA LYS A 219 3.47 -28.88 7.53
C LYS A 219 2.43 -29.15 8.62
N MET A 220 1.25 -28.56 8.48
CA MET A 220 0.10 -28.91 9.30
C MET A 220 -0.35 -30.33 8.94
N ILE A 221 -0.56 -31.16 9.94
CA ILE A 221 -1.07 -32.51 9.77
C ILE A 221 -2.59 -32.42 9.88
N ASP A 222 -3.25 -32.41 8.76
CA ASP A 222 -4.71 -32.47 8.65
C ASP A 222 -5.10 -33.35 7.44
N ASP A 223 -6.33 -33.81 7.41
CA ASP A 223 -6.89 -34.61 6.33
C ASP A 223 -7.63 -33.72 5.29
N ASN A 224 -7.25 -32.42 5.14
CA ASN A 224 -7.87 -31.55 4.17
C ASN A 224 -7.38 -31.89 2.74
N PRO A 225 -8.21 -32.45 1.87
CA PRO A 225 -7.79 -32.83 0.52
C PRO A 225 -7.62 -31.63 -0.41
N THR A 226 -8.07 -30.46 0.00
CA THR A 226 -8.16 -29.27 -0.86
C THR A 226 -6.96 -28.34 -0.69
N VAL A 227 -6.42 -28.24 0.53
CA VAL A 227 -5.37 -27.28 0.88
C VAL A 227 -4.37 -27.89 1.85
N ASP A 228 -3.09 -27.89 1.49
CA ASP A 228 -1.99 -28.13 2.42
C ASP A 228 -1.56 -26.81 3.08
N SER A 229 -1.37 -26.80 4.39
CA SER A 229 -0.93 -25.62 5.13
C SER A 229 0.48 -25.79 5.69
N TYR A 230 1.31 -24.77 5.50
CA TYR A 230 2.68 -24.72 6.00
C TYR A 230 2.92 -23.46 6.82
N LEU A 231 3.71 -23.58 7.87
CA LEU A 231 4.23 -22.45 8.64
C LEU A 231 5.74 -22.36 8.43
N THR A 232 6.24 -21.19 8.09
CA THR A 232 7.66 -20.94 7.87
C THR A 232 8.04 -19.51 8.27
N ILE A 233 9.33 -19.21 8.23
CA ILE A 233 9.89 -17.88 8.49
C ILE A 233 10.69 -17.46 7.27
N ILE A 234 10.36 -16.30 6.70
CA ILE A 234 11.08 -15.73 5.58
C ILE A 234 11.96 -14.55 6.05
N PRO A 235 13.28 -14.53 5.70
CA PRO A 235 14.13 -13.37 5.96
C PRO A 235 13.63 -12.13 5.23
N GLY A 236 13.68 -10.97 5.91
CA GLY A 236 13.24 -9.69 5.36
C GLY A 236 13.98 -9.29 4.07
N THR A 237 15.28 -9.60 3.99
CA THR A 237 16.10 -9.39 2.79
C THR A 237 15.59 -10.17 1.58
N ILE A 238 15.17 -11.43 1.78
CA ILE A 238 14.62 -12.29 0.73
C ILE A 238 13.25 -11.76 0.30
N LEU A 239 12.36 -11.48 1.27
CA LEU A 239 11.02 -10.96 1.00
C LEU A 239 11.07 -9.63 0.24
N ALA A 240 11.95 -8.70 0.66
CA ALA A 240 12.17 -7.42 -0.02
C ALA A 240 12.67 -7.60 -1.46
N SER A 241 13.64 -8.50 -1.67
CA SER A 241 14.19 -8.79 -3.01
C SER A 241 13.14 -9.40 -3.94
N ILE A 242 12.30 -10.30 -3.43
CA ILE A 242 11.19 -10.90 -4.20
C ILE A 242 10.17 -9.81 -4.55
N TYR A 243 9.77 -8.97 -3.58
CA TYR A 243 8.82 -7.89 -3.83
C TYR A 243 9.37 -6.87 -4.83
N LYS A 244 10.66 -6.50 -4.74
CA LYS A 244 11.30 -5.62 -5.72
C LYS A 244 11.29 -6.21 -7.14
N ARG A 245 11.41 -7.54 -7.26
CA ARG A 245 11.43 -8.24 -8.56
C ARG A 245 10.04 -8.41 -9.17
N TYR A 246 9.05 -8.79 -8.37
CA TYR A 246 7.71 -9.14 -8.84
C TYR A 246 6.66 -8.07 -8.53
N SER A 247 7.01 -7.12 -7.64
CA SER A 247 6.16 -6.00 -7.27
C SER A 247 4.74 -6.48 -6.91
N GLN A 248 3.76 -5.92 -7.53
CA GLN A 248 2.36 -6.22 -7.27
C GLN A 248 1.87 -7.56 -7.85
N ALA A 249 2.62 -8.20 -8.76
CA ALA A 249 2.31 -9.56 -9.18
C ALA A 249 2.25 -10.54 -8.00
N LEU A 250 3.04 -10.25 -6.95
CA LEU A 250 3.08 -11.01 -5.72
C LEU A 250 1.83 -10.82 -4.83
N LEU A 251 1.05 -9.75 -5.06
CA LEU A 251 -0.11 -9.41 -4.23
C LEU A 251 -1.42 -9.86 -4.88
N GLU A 252 -2.29 -10.46 -4.11
CA GLU A 252 -3.65 -10.74 -4.52
C GLU A 252 -4.43 -9.43 -4.76
N LYS A 253 -5.42 -9.42 -5.71
CA LYS A 253 -6.14 -8.21 -6.13
C LYS A 253 -6.77 -7.41 -4.99
N ASN A 254 -7.40 -8.10 -4.02
CA ASN A 254 -8.04 -7.43 -2.89
C ASN A 254 -7.03 -6.77 -1.93
N VAL A 255 -5.83 -7.36 -1.80
CA VAL A 255 -4.72 -6.80 -1.00
C VAL A 255 -4.17 -5.53 -1.63
N ARG A 256 -4.13 -5.44 -2.96
CA ARG A 256 -3.68 -4.26 -3.70
C ARG A 256 -4.55 -3.05 -3.40
N THR A 257 -5.87 -3.19 -3.51
CA THR A 257 -6.84 -2.13 -3.21
C THR A 257 -6.73 -1.63 -1.77
N PHE A 258 -6.39 -2.52 -0.83
CA PHE A 258 -6.28 -2.20 0.59
C PHE A 258 -4.98 -1.47 0.97
N LEU A 259 -3.92 -1.56 0.17
CA LEU A 259 -2.66 -0.85 0.40
C LEU A 259 -2.80 0.67 0.31
N GLN A 260 -3.76 1.16 -0.45
CA GLN A 260 -4.01 2.59 -0.67
C GLN A 260 -4.49 3.33 0.59
N PHE A 261 -5.05 2.64 1.61
CA PHE A 261 -5.83 3.28 2.68
C PHE A 261 -5.18 3.35 4.07
N LYS A 262 -3.91 2.94 4.28
CA LYS A 262 -3.37 2.85 5.66
C LYS A 262 -1.94 3.40 5.86
N GLY A 263 -1.77 4.71 5.77
CA GLY A 263 -0.51 5.40 6.10
C GLY A 263 -0.01 5.17 7.54
N LYS A 264 -0.93 5.14 8.53
CA LYS A 264 -0.59 5.03 9.95
C LYS A 264 0.04 3.68 10.34
N VAL A 265 -0.41 2.56 9.73
CA VAL A 265 0.17 1.23 9.97
C VAL A 265 1.58 1.15 9.40
N ASN A 266 1.80 1.72 8.21
CA ASN A 266 3.11 1.77 7.59
C ASN A 266 4.14 2.55 8.42
N LYS A 267 3.73 3.63 9.11
CA LYS A 267 4.61 4.40 10.00
C LYS A 267 5.13 3.56 11.16
N ASN A 268 4.28 2.79 11.83
CA ASN A 268 4.69 1.91 12.92
C ASN A 268 5.60 0.77 12.46
N ILE A 269 5.30 0.16 11.30
CA ILE A 269 6.14 -0.88 10.70
C ILE A 269 7.52 -0.31 10.38
N ARG A 270 7.60 0.84 9.72
CA ARG A 270 8.87 1.50 9.38
C ARG A 270 9.66 1.91 10.61
N LYS A 271 8.99 2.40 11.65
CA LYS A 271 9.62 2.72 12.93
C LYS A 271 10.28 1.49 13.56
N THR A 272 9.57 0.37 13.62
CA THR A 272 10.15 -0.89 14.14
C THR A 272 11.34 -1.35 13.32
N LEU A 273 11.26 -1.28 11.98
CA LEU A 273 12.34 -1.67 11.07
C LEU A 273 13.61 -0.81 11.27
N ARG A 274 13.47 0.48 11.61
CA ARG A 274 14.58 1.41 11.83
C ARG A 274 15.17 1.32 13.22
N GLU A 275 14.31 1.27 14.23
CA GLU A 275 14.73 1.39 15.63
C GLU A 275 14.99 0.04 16.32
N GLN A 276 14.24 -1.00 15.96
CA GLN A 276 14.26 -2.31 16.62
C GLN A 276 14.05 -3.47 15.62
N PRO A 277 14.87 -3.61 14.57
CA PRO A 277 14.66 -4.62 13.50
C PRO A 277 14.64 -6.05 14.05
N ASN A 278 15.39 -6.37 15.09
CA ASN A 278 15.41 -7.66 15.76
C ASN A 278 14.10 -8.01 16.50
N MET A 279 13.26 -7.01 16.84
CA MET A 279 11.96 -7.20 17.46
C MET A 279 10.83 -7.35 16.43
N PHE A 280 11.14 -7.19 15.16
CA PHE A 280 10.14 -7.21 14.09
C PHE A 280 9.31 -8.51 14.08
N PHE A 281 9.95 -9.65 14.27
CA PHE A 281 9.28 -10.95 14.33
C PHE A 281 8.22 -11.01 15.45
N SER A 282 8.51 -10.42 16.61
CA SER A 282 7.61 -10.42 17.78
C SER A 282 6.49 -9.38 17.67
N TYR A 283 6.71 -8.28 16.95
CA TYR A 283 5.76 -7.17 16.85
C TYR A 283 4.84 -7.24 15.63
N ASN A 284 5.19 -8.08 14.64
CA ASN A 284 4.47 -8.16 13.37
C ASN A 284 3.76 -9.52 13.22
N ASN A 285 2.50 -9.48 12.77
CA ASN A 285 1.70 -10.70 12.57
C ASN A 285 2.16 -11.55 11.37
N GLY A 286 3.16 -11.10 10.60
CA GLY A 286 3.65 -11.81 9.44
C GLY A 286 2.78 -11.65 8.21
N ILE A 287 2.91 -12.62 7.28
CA ILE A 287 2.17 -12.63 6.02
C ILE A 287 1.41 -13.95 5.84
N SER A 288 0.24 -13.88 5.20
CA SER A 288 -0.49 -15.06 4.73
C SER A 288 -0.39 -15.12 3.20
N THR A 289 -0.08 -16.31 2.69
CA THR A 289 0.22 -16.52 1.28
C THR A 289 -0.47 -17.76 0.74
N THR A 290 -0.69 -17.80 -0.57
CA THR A 290 -1.23 -18.95 -1.30
C THR A 290 -0.28 -19.38 -2.42
N ALA A 291 -0.35 -20.63 -2.82
CA ALA A 291 0.39 -21.18 -3.95
C ALA A 291 -0.39 -22.32 -4.62
N SER A 292 -0.07 -22.61 -5.88
CA SER A 292 -0.63 -23.78 -6.59
C SER A 292 0.15 -25.06 -6.34
N LYS A 293 1.45 -24.91 -6.01
CA LYS A 293 2.36 -26.06 -5.75
C LYS A 293 3.54 -25.57 -4.91
N VAL A 294 4.07 -26.44 -4.10
CA VAL A 294 5.34 -26.26 -3.38
C VAL A 294 6.25 -27.48 -3.60
N GLU A 295 7.56 -27.27 -3.68
CA GLU A 295 8.55 -28.35 -3.63
C GLU A 295 9.21 -28.35 -2.27
N ILE A 296 9.18 -29.52 -1.61
CA ILE A 296 9.71 -29.71 -0.27
C ILE A 296 10.88 -30.69 -0.34
N ARG A 297 11.97 -30.33 0.33
CA ARG A 297 13.09 -31.24 0.60
C ARG A 297 13.06 -31.66 2.06
N GLU A 298 13.00 -32.97 2.28
CA GLU A 298 13.09 -33.57 3.61
C GLU A 298 14.54 -33.83 4.01
N MET A 299 14.91 -33.44 5.23
CA MET A 299 16.22 -33.70 5.80
C MET A 299 16.09 -34.16 7.27
N GLY A 300 16.08 -35.44 7.50
CA GLY A 300 15.82 -36.02 8.81
C GLY A 300 14.39 -35.74 9.30
N ARG A 301 14.28 -34.94 10.36
CA ARG A 301 12.98 -34.50 10.90
C ARG A 301 12.58 -33.07 10.46
N ALA A 302 13.37 -32.44 9.62
CA ALA A 302 13.13 -31.07 9.16
C ALA A 302 12.70 -31.07 7.68
N SER A 303 11.73 -30.22 7.36
CA SER A 303 11.24 -30.01 6.01
C SER A 303 11.62 -28.60 5.55
N PHE A 304 11.99 -28.46 4.30
CA PHE A 304 12.46 -27.19 3.71
C PHE A 304 11.73 -26.91 2.39
N ILE A 305 11.16 -25.74 2.26
CA ILE A 305 10.61 -25.23 1.01
C ILE A 305 11.76 -24.84 0.11
N THR A 306 11.86 -25.50 -1.06
CA THR A 306 12.86 -25.20 -2.09
C THR A 306 12.29 -24.30 -3.20
N LYS A 307 11.02 -24.55 -3.59
CA LYS A 307 10.32 -23.77 -4.63
C LYS A 307 8.86 -23.57 -4.29
N ILE A 308 8.33 -22.40 -4.71
CA ILE A 308 6.90 -22.09 -4.63
C ILE A 308 6.44 -21.66 -6.03
N TYR A 309 5.26 -22.15 -6.45
CA TYR A 309 4.63 -21.88 -7.74
C TYR A 309 3.32 -21.11 -7.57
N ASP A 310 3.08 -20.14 -8.46
CA ASP A 310 1.91 -19.25 -8.43
C ASP A 310 1.73 -18.58 -7.05
N TRP A 311 2.84 -18.09 -6.48
CA TRP A 311 2.87 -17.54 -5.14
C TRP A 311 2.19 -16.20 -5.07
N GLN A 312 1.26 -16.02 -4.12
CA GLN A 312 0.54 -14.77 -3.88
C GLN A 312 0.45 -14.46 -2.40
N ILE A 313 0.60 -13.18 -2.05
CA ILE A 313 0.37 -12.67 -0.70
C ILE A 313 -1.09 -12.22 -0.60
N VAL A 314 -1.85 -12.84 0.29
CA VAL A 314 -3.27 -12.56 0.53
C VAL A 314 -3.51 -11.74 1.79
N ASN A 315 -2.50 -11.64 2.67
CA ASN A 315 -2.48 -10.73 3.82
C ASN A 315 -1.03 -10.35 4.17
N GLY A 316 -0.80 -9.14 4.69
CA GLY A 316 0.53 -8.64 5.01
C GLY A 316 1.22 -7.90 3.87
N GLY A 317 0.48 -7.47 2.85
CA GLY A 317 1.00 -6.66 1.74
C GLY A 317 1.69 -5.38 2.22
N GLN A 318 1.14 -4.68 3.22
CA GLN A 318 1.77 -3.49 3.83
C GLN A 318 3.10 -3.80 4.51
N THR A 319 3.18 -4.94 5.22
CA THR A 319 4.42 -5.43 5.82
C THR A 319 5.48 -5.63 4.74
N THR A 320 5.11 -6.34 3.66
CA THR A 320 5.99 -6.64 2.54
C THR A 320 6.48 -5.37 1.83
N ALA A 321 5.57 -4.46 1.49
CA ALA A 321 5.89 -3.20 0.83
C ALA A 321 6.77 -2.29 1.72
N SER A 322 6.49 -2.22 3.03
CA SER A 322 7.29 -1.43 3.97
C SER A 322 8.72 -1.96 4.13
N ILE A 323 8.91 -3.28 4.15
CA ILE A 323 10.25 -3.89 4.19
C ILE A 323 10.98 -3.63 2.87
N ALA A 324 10.29 -3.79 1.73
CA ALA A 324 10.89 -3.58 0.41
C ALA A 324 11.31 -2.13 0.17
N ALA A 325 10.55 -1.15 0.67
CA ALA A 325 10.89 0.27 0.59
C ALA A 325 12.20 0.64 1.31
N LEU A 326 12.59 -0.15 2.31
CA LEU A 326 13.80 0.09 3.10
C LEU A 326 15.01 -0.74 2.67
N ILE A 327 14.94 -1.47 1.55
CA ILE A 327 16.04 -2.36 1.10
C ILE A 327 17.33 -1.59 0.78
N ASN A 328 17.22 -0.33 0.39
CA ASN A 328 18.35 0.54 0.08
C ASN A 328 18.67 1.55 1.20
N ASP A 329 17.88 1.56 2.29
CA ASP A 329 18.11 2.44 3.43
C ASP A 329 19.29 1.93 4.26
N LYS A 330 20.43 2.62 4.20
CA LYS A 330 21.67 2.25 4.91
C LYS A 330 21.53 2.28 6.43
N LYS A 331 20.49 2.93 6.96
CA LYS A 331 20.20 3.01 8.40
C LYS A 331 19.43 1.78 8.91
N VAL A 332 18.96 0.89 8.00
CA VAL A 332 18.15 -0.29 8.34
C VAL A 332 18.89 -1.58 8.02
N ASP A 333 19.11 -2.39 9.04
CA ASP A 333 19.69 -3.73 8.86
C ASP A 333 18.57 -4.78 8.66
N LEU A 334 18.19 -5.00 7.40
CA LEU A 334 17.18 -6.03 7.06
C LEU A 334 17.66 -7.48 7.32
N SER A 335 18.94 -7.72 7.59
CA SER A 335 19.44 -9.06 7.95
C SER A 335 18.92 -9.55 9.31
N LEU A 336 18.51 -8.61 10.18
CA LEU A 336 17.90 -8.87 11.48
C LEU A 336 16.37 -9.06 11.41
N VAL A 337 15.77 -8.82 10.25
CA VAL A 337 14.32 -8.87 10.05
C VAL A 337 13.90 -10.26 9.59
N TYR A 338 12.99 -10.86 10.35
CA TYR A 338 12.35 -12.14 10.03
C TYR A 338 10.84 -11.99 10.07
N VAL A 339 10.15 -12.60 9.09
CA VAL A 339 8.69 -12.46 8.91
C VAL A 339 8.05 -13.84 9.00
N PRO A 340 7.13 -14.08 9.95
CA PRO A 340 6.31 -15.28 9.95
C PRO A 340 5.49 -15.39 8.66
N MET A 341 5.48 -16.54 8.04
CA MET A 341 4.74 -16.77 6.82
C MET A 341 3.88 -18.04 6.93
N LYS A 342 2.57 -17.87 6.77
CA LYS A 342 1.63 -18.96 6.54
C LYS A 342 1.47 -19.16 5.04
N LEU A 343 1.72 -20.37 4.55
CA LEU A 343 1.55 -20.76 3.15
C LEU A 343 0.44 -21.80 3.03
N SER A 344 -0.59 -21.50 2.23
CA SER A 344 -1.67 -22.40 1.87
C SER A 344 -1.49 -22.86 0.41
N VAL A 345 -1.22 -24.14 0.21
CA VAL A 345 -1.05 -24.75 -1.13
C VAL A 345 -2.36 -25.37 -1.56
N ILE A 346 -2.95 -24.82 -2.63
CA ILE A 346 -4.30 -25.17 -3.08
C ILE A 346 -4.21 -26.21 -4.20
N HIS A 347 -4.75 -27.40 -3.96
CA HIS A 347 -4.74 -28.53 -4.91
C HIS A 347 -5.95 -28.52 -5.85
N ASP A 348 -7.08 -27.95 -5.42
CA ASP A 348 -8.29 -27.86 -6.24
C ASP A 348 -8.16 -26.77 -7.30
N LYS A 349 -7.78 -27.18 -8.50
CA LYS A 349 -7.61 -26.27 -9.66
C LYS A 349 -8.93 -25.68 -10.15
N SER A 350 -10.07 -26.37 -9.94
CA SER A 350 -11.38 -25.92 -10.42
C SER A 350 -11.93 -24.78 -9.57
N ASN A 351 -11.64 -24.77 -8.28
CA ASN A 351 -12.10 -23.76 -7.32
C ASN A 351 -10.96 -22.85 -6.82
N TYR A 352 -9.78 -22.91 -7.46
CA TYR A 352 -8.57 -22.20 -7.01
C TYR A 352 -8.85 -20.73 -6.67
N ASN A 353 -9.43 -19.95 -7.60
CA ASN A 353 -9.70 -18.52 -7.42
C ASN A 353 -10.71 -18.24 -6.30
N SER A 354 -11.71 -19.09 -6.11
CA SER A 354 -12.68 -18.97 -5.02
C SER A 354 -12.00 -19.19 -3.68
N ILE A 355 -11.20 -20.24 -3.56
CA ILE A 355 -10.47 -20.55 -2.32
C ILE A 355 -9.47 -19.45 -1.97
N VAL A 356 -8.72 -18.92 -2.94
CA VAL A 356 -7.82 -17.77 -2.74
C VAL A 356 -8.58 -16.55 -2.22
N LYS A 357 -9.75 -16.25 -2.83
CA LYS A 357 -10.61 -15.15 -2.41
C LYS A 357 -11.11 -15.32 -0.98
N ASP A 358 -11.55 -16.53 -0.62
CA ASP A 358 -12.03 -16.83 0.73
C ASP A 358 -10.91 -16.70 1.75
N ILE A 359 -9.73 -17.27 1.49
CA ILE A 359 -8.54 -17.14 2.37
C ILE A 359 -8.19 -15.65 2.54
N SER A 360 -8.19 -14.88 1.45
CA SER A 360 -7.92 -13.43 1.49
C SER A 360 -8.95 -12.70 2.34
N THR A 361 -10.23 -12.97 2.12
CA THR A 361 -11.34 -12.31 2.85
C THR A 361 -11.25 -12.59 4.34
N TYR A 362 -11.12 -13.85 4.75
CA TYR A 362 -11.04 -14.21 6.16
C TYR A 362 -9.75 -13.75 6.82
N ALA A 363 -8.62 -13.79 6.12
CA ALA A 363 -7.36 -13.29 6.65
C ALA A 363 -7.36 -11.76 6.88
N ASN A 364 -8.14 -11.00 6.10
CA ASN A 364 -8.23 -9.54 6.19
C ASN A 364 -9.43 -9.04 7.03
N SER A 365 -10.38 -9.90 7.39
CA SER A 365 -11.59 -9.53 8.16
C SER A 365 -11.40 -9.55 9.68
N GLN A 366 -10.17 -9.70 10.17
CA GLN A 366 -9.90 -9.69 11.61
C GLN A 366 -10.27 -8.35 12.24
N THR A 367 -10.94 -8.40 13.39
CA THR A 367 -11.40 -7.22 14.11
C THR A 367 -10.22 -6.34 14.51
N ALA A 368 -10.22 -5.09 14.08
CA ALA A 368 -9.18 -4.12 14.47
C ALA A 368 -9.32 -3.80 15.96
N ILE A 369 -8.28 -4.10 16.75
CA ILE A 369 -8.15 -3.67 18.13
C ILE A 369 -7.86 -2.17 18.13
N LYS A 370 -8.70 -1.38 18.81
CA LYS A 370 -8.47 0.06 18.97
C LYS A 370 -7.52 0.32 20.14
N ASN A 371 -6.76 1.42 20.10
CA ASN A 371 -5.90 1.82 21.22
C ASN A 371 -6.67 1.93 22.55
N SER A 372 -7.94 2.30 22.51
CA SER A 372 -8.83 2.30 23.67
C SER A 372 -9.04 0.92 24.30
N ASP A 373 -8.83 -0.17 23.54
CA ASP A 373 -9.04 -1.52 24.06
C ASP A 373 -7.85 -1.98 24.94
N PHE A 374 -6.63 -1.46 24.68
CA PHE A 374 -5.45 -1.74 25.50
C PHE A 374 -5.53 -1.12 26.91
N SER A 375 -6.26 -0.01 27.08
CA SER A 375 -6.50 0.60 28.38
C SER A 375 -7.57 -0.12 29.21
N ALA A 376 -8.17 -1.20 28.72
CA ALA A 376 -9.25 -1.89 29.42
C ALA A 376 -8.87 -2.39 30.81
N ASN A 377 -7.60 -2.72 31.05
CA ASN A 377 -7.10 -3.21 32.34
C ASN A 377 -6.52 -2.09 33.23
N ASP A 378 -6.72 -0.82 32.86
CA ASP A 378 -6.37 0.30 33.73
C ASP A 378 -7.12 0.19 35.08
N PRO A 379 -6.42 0.27 36.23
CA PRO A 379 -7.05 0.13 37.54
C PRO A 379 -8.22 1.08 37.78
N TYR A 380 -8.13 2.32 37.26
CA TYR A 380 -9.22 3.30 37.33
C TYR A 380 -10.47 2.84 36.57
N LEU A 381 -10.31 2.27 35.38
CA LEU A 381 -11.45 1.79 34.58
C LEU A 381 -12.06 0.51 35.17
N VAL A 382 -11.27 -0.32 35.84
CA VAL A 382 -11.75 -1.49 36.59
C VAL A 382 -12.58 -1.04 37.79
N GLU A 383 -12.11 -0.06 38.53
CA GLU A 383 -12.84 0.54 39.67
C GLU A 383 -14.17 1.17 39.20
N LEU A 384 -14.12 1.92 38.09
CA LEU A 384 -15.31 2.54 37.52
C LEU A 384 -16.34 1.51 37.05
N GLU A 385 -15.92 0.35 36.53
CA GLU A 385 -16.80 -0.75 36.21
C GLU A 385 -17.53 -1.25 37.48
N HIS A 386 -16.80 -1.50 38.56
CA HIS A 386 -17.37 -1.92 39.83
C HIS A 386 -18.37 -0.88 40.42
N LEU A 387 -17.96 0.38 40.39
CA LEU A 387 -18.85 1.48 40.84
C LEU A 387 -20.13 1.55 40.01
N SER A 388 -20.03 1.46 38.69
CA SER A 388 -21.23 1.49 37.82
C SER A 388 -22.23 0.40 38.15
N ARG A 389 -21.77 -0.81 38.53
CA ARG A 389 -22.64 -1.93 38.93
C ARG A 389 -23.26 -1.75 40.30
N SER A 390 -22.71 -0.89 41.15
CA SER A 390 -23.21 -0.62 42.49
C SER A 390 -24.17 0.55 42.55
N VAL A 391 -24.06 1.53 41.63
CA VAL A 391 -24.92 2.73 41.62
C VAL A 391 -26.31 2.40 41.12
N PHE A 392 -27.28 2.59 42.02
CA PHE A 392 -28.72 2.36 41.73
C PHE A 392 -29.36 3.67 41.25
N ILE A 393 -30.14 3.55 40.17
CA ILE A 393 -30.98 4.61 39.65
C ILE A 393 -32.40 4.33 40.11
N PRO A 394 -33.01 5.18 40.98
CA PRO A 394 -34.36 4.97 41.45
C PRO A 394 -35.36 4.90 40.31
N GLY A 395 -36.27 3.96 40.36
CA GLY A 395 -37.44 3.89 39.48
C GLY A 395 -38.44 4.99 39.79
N ASN A 396 -39.43 5.09 38.94
CA ASN A 396 -40.62 5.94 39.18
C ASN A 396 -41.90 5.09 39.17
N SER A 397 -43.07 5.75 39.15
CA SER A 397 -44.37 5.06 39.17
C SER A 397 -44.62 4.15 37.96
N TYR A 398 -43.79 4.22 36.92
CA TYR A 398 -43.97 3.51 35.66
C TYR A 398 -42.95 2.41 35.40
N TYR A 399 -41.76 2.44 36.05
CA TYR A 399 -40.74 1.42 35.91
C TYR A 399 -39.91 1.22 37.16
N SER A 400 -39.45 -0.02 37.35
CA SER A 400 -38.52 -0.40 38.42
C SER A 400 -37.18 0.28 38.25
N GLY A 401 -36.50 0.53 39.38
CA GLY A 401 -35.13 1.07 39.34
C GLY A 401 -34.15 0.19 38.57
N SER A 402 -33.07 0.79 38.12
CA SER A 402 -32.05 0.15 37.29
C SER A 402 -30.65 0.53 37.79
N LYS A 403 -29.61 0.04 37.11
CA LYS A 403 -28.23 0.34 37.41
C LYS A 403 -27.48 0.82 36.16
N TRP A 404 -26.37 1.54 36.35
CA TRP A 404 -25.47 1.87 35.29
C TRP A 404 -24.67 0.66 34.84
N PHE A 405 -24.37 0.59 33.52
CA PHE A 405 -23.47 -0.39 32.96
C PHE A 405 -22.30 0.30 32.26
N PHE A 406 -21.17 0.38 32.93
CA PHE A 406 -19.96 0.85 32.26
C PHE A 406 -19.35 -0.30 31.45
N GLU A 407 -19.31 -0.12 30.13
CA GLU A 407 -18.71 -1.05 29.18
C GLU A 407 -17.19 -0.77 29.09
N ARG A 408 -16.42 -1.44 29.93
CA ARG A 408 -14.95 -1.31 29.98
C ARG A 408 -14.29 -1.94 28.76
N MET A 409 -14.76 -3.09 28.32
CA MET A 409 -14.34 -3.78 27.11
C MET A 409 -15.44 -3.68 26.06
N ARG A 410 -15.04 -3.42 24.82
CA ARG A 410 -15.97 -3.30 23.70
C ARG A 410 -16.77 -4.59 23.52
N GLY A 411 -18.09 -4.49 23.46
CA GLY A 411 -19.00 -5.63 23.32
C GLY A 411 -19.37 -6.31 24.62
N GLN A 412 -18.77 -5.95 25.76
CA GLN A 412 -18.98 -6.59 27.07
C GLN A 412 -20.48 -6.64 27.49
N TYR A 413 -21.26 -5.62 27.12
CA TYR A 413 -22.68 -5.60 27.39
C TYR A 413 -23.43 -6.71 26.64
N LEU A 414 -23.10 -6.90 25.36
CA LEU A 414 -23.67 -7.94 24.52
C LEU A 414 -23.23 -9.33 24.99
N ASP A 415 -21.94 -9.49 25.24
CA ASP A 415 -21.39 -10.75 25.73
C ASP A 415 -22.04 -11.19 27.04
N CYS A 416 -22.18 -10.27 28.01
CA CYS A 416 -22.89 -10.56 29.26
C CYS A 416 -24.36 -10.97 29.06
N LYS A 417 -25.03 -10.35 28.07
CA LYS A 417 -26.41 -10.66 27.75
C LYS A 417 -26.56 -12.01 27.03
N GLU A 418 -25.68 -12.31 26.06
CA GLU A 418 -25.75 -13.50 25.21
C GLU A 418 -25.38 -14.78 25.95
N GLN A 419 -24.57 -14.71 27.01
CA GLN A 419 -24.22 -15.83 27.88
C GLN A 419 -25.36 -16.27 28.81
N LEU A 420 -26.44 -15.51 28.88
CA LEU A 420 -27.60 -15.78 29.74
C LEU A 420 -28.74 -16.48 28.97
N ASN A 421 -29.47 -17.33 29.67
CA ASN A 421 -30.73 -17.85 29.11
C ASN A 421 -31.77 -16.71 28.96
N LYS A 422 -32.87 -16.95 28.25
CA LYS A 422 -33.84 -15.92 27.91
C LYS A 422 -34.42 -15.17 29.12
N VAL A 423 -34.71 -15.87 30.22
CA VAL A 423 -35.28 -15.28 31.44
C VAL A 423 -34.29 -14.36 32.13
N ASP A 424 -33.04 -14.82 32.26
CA ASP A 424 -31.96 -14.06 32.90
C ASP A 424 -31.52 -12.89 32.01
N SER A 425 -31.54 -13.06 30.69
CA SER A 425 -31.27 -11.99 29.71
C SER A 425 -32.30 -10.85 29.82
N ASP A 426 -33.60 -11.19 29.97
CA ASP A 426 -34.64 -10.18 30.17
C ASP A 426 -34.49 -9.48 31.54
N ALA A 427 -34.09 -10.20 32.58
CA ALA A 427 -33.75 -9.64 33.89
C ALA A 427 -32.55 -8.72 33.84
N PHE A 428 -31.48 -9.13 33.09
CA PHE A 428 -30.29 -8.32 32.86
C PHE A 428 -30.61 -6.99 32.17
N VAL A 429 -31.41 -7.02 31.10
CA VAL A 429 -31.82 -5.80 30.37
C VAL A 429 -32.67 -4.86 31.24
N ARG A 430 -33.50 -5.40 32.13
CA ARG A 430 -34.24 -4.58 33.11
C ARG A 430 -33.34 -3.94 34.14
N THR A 431 -32.32 -4.68 34.61
CA THR A 431 -31.34 -4.17 35.59
C THR A 431 -30.38 -3.17 34.96
N TYR A 432 -29.96 -3.42 33.76
CA TYR A 432 -28.99 -2.62 32.96
C TYR A 432 -29.59 -2.22 31.61
N PRO A 433 -30.52 -1.26 31.57
CA PRO A 433 -31.09 -0.78 30.31
C PRO A 433 -30.01 -0.18 29.41
N LYS A 434 -30.21 -0.27 28.09
CA LYS A 434 -29.25 0.26 27.08
C LYS A 434 -28.99 1.76 27.24
N GLU A 435 -29.98 2.50 27.71
CA GLU A 435 -29.90 3.94 27.98
C GLU A 435 -28.95 4.28 29.13
N HIS A 436 -28.70 3.33 30.03
CA HIS A 436 -27.81 3.45 31.16
C HIS A 436 -26.44 2.77 30.90
N LYS A 437 -26.14 2.45 29.63
CA LYS A 437 -24.83 1.98 29.20
C LYS A 437 -23.92 3.17 28.92
N ILE A 438 -22.75 3.17 29.55
CA ILE A 438 -21.66 4.16 29.34
C ILE A 438 -20.46 3.44 28.80
N THR A 439 -19.83 3.99 27.78
CA THR A 439 -18.57 3.48 27.19
C THR A 439 -17.39 4.37 27.60
N LYS A 440 -16.16 3.88 27.40
CA LYS A 440 -14.93 4.68 27.60
C LYS A 440 -14.94 5.98 26.79
N THR A 441 -15.49 5.95 25.58
CA THR A 441 -15.61 7.12 24.71
C THR A 441 -16.60 8.17 25.23
N ASP A 442 -17.60 7.75 25.98
CA ASP A 442 -18.59 8.66 26.56
C ASP A 442 -18.00 9.43 27.75
N ILE A 443 -17.06 8.80 28.49
CA ILE A 443 -16.36 9.44 29.61
C ILE A 443 -15.26 10.39 29.14
N ALA A 444 -14.68 10.13 27.95
CA ALA A 444 -13.59 10.94 27.38
C ALA A 444 -14.09 12.21 26.67
N LYS A 445 -15.37 12.41 26.56
CA LYS A 445 -16.01 13.64 26.03
C LYS A 445 -16.37 14.60 27.15
#